data_e04a0aef78f0dd39b86ed0611672b85f
#
_entry.id   e04a0aef78f0dd39b86ed0611672b85f
#
_cell.length_a   1.000
_cell.length_b   1.000
_cell.length_c   1.000
_cell.angle_alpha   90.00
_cell.angle_beta   90.00
_cell.angle_gamma   90.00
#
_symmetry.space_group_name_H-M   'P 1'
#
loop_
_entity.id
_entity.type
_entity.pdbx_description
1 polymer ?
#
loop_
_entity_poly.entity_id
_entity_poly.type
_entity_poly.pdbx_seq_one_letter_code
_entity_poly.pdbx_strand_id
1 'polypeptide(L)'
;MTVEPGTQVVSADSAGIAAAARCLAAGGLVAFPTETVYGLGADAGNGEAIARLYAAKGRPAFNPLIVHIGSVESARRLARFDAVAEKLAAAFWPGPLTLVMPKRPGCDVADLALAGLDSVAVRVPRTRSRKPCSPRLAARWWHLRPTVPAMYRRPA
;
A
#
# COMPACT_ATOMS: atom_id res chain seq x y z
N MET A 1 -10.79 -24.03 19.61
CA MET A 1 -9.47 -23.41 19.81
C MET A 1 -9.05 -22.83 18.47
N THR A 2 -9.26 -21.53 18.25
CA THR A 2 -8.75 -20.82 17.07
C THR A 2 -7.27 -20.54 17.32
N VAL A 3 -6.41 -21.25 16.60
CA VAL A 3 -4.97 -20.95 16.56
C VAL A 3 -4.84 -19.63 15.80
N GLU A 4 -4.48 -18.56 16.47
CA GLU A 4 -4.08 -17.34 15.78
C GLU A 4 -2.89 -17.64 14.88
N PRO A 5 -2.95 -17.35 13.58
CA PRO A 5 -1.81 -17.59 12.71
C PRO A 5 -0.65 -16.71 13.19
N GLY A 6 0.41 -17.34 13.66
CA GLY A 6 1.62 -16.65 14.11
C GLY A 6 2.19 -15.83 12.96
N THR A 7 2.68 -14.61 13.26
CA THR A 7 3.40 -13.77 12.29
C THR A 7 4.63 -14.51 11.79
N GLN A 8 4.74 -14.68 10.47
CA GLN A 8 5.90 -15.28 9.82
C GLN A 8 6.89 -14.19 9.42
N VAL A 9 8.15 -14.38 9.77
CA VAL A 9 9.25 -13.53 9.30
C VAL A 9 9.88 -14.24 8.09
N VAL A 10 9.96 -13.53 6.97
CA VAL A 10 10.54 -14.06 5.73
C VAL A 10 11.71 -13.18 5.27
N SER A 11 12.68 -13.79 4.58
CA SER A 11 13.80 -13.05 4.00
C SER A 11 13.33 -12.13 2.86
N ALA A 12 14.03 -11.01 2.63
CA ALA A 12 13.73 -10.09 1.52
C ALA A 12 14.34 -10.57 0.17
N ASP A 13 14.36 -11.87 -0.06
CA ASP A 13 14.76 -12.52 -1.31
C ASP A 13 13.56 -12.74 -2.24
N SER A 14 13.78 -13.35 -3.39
CA SER A 14 12.72 -13.62 -4.37
C SER A 14 11.62 -14.53 -3.84
N ALA A 15 11.95 -15.49 -2.97
CA ALA A 15 10.98 -16.42 -2.38
C ALA A 15 10.12 -15.73 -1.32
N GLY A 16 10.72 -14.94 -0.43
CA GLY A 16 10.01 -14.16 0.58
C GLY A 16 9.13 -13.07 -0.04
N ILE A 17 9.61 -12.39 -1.10
CA ILE A 17 8.81 -11.44 -1.87
C ILE A 17 7.60 -12.13 -2.51
N ALA A 18 7.77 -13.31 -3.09
CA ALA A 18 6.67 -14.07 -3.65
C ALA A 18 5.67 -14.53 -2.57
N ALA A 19 6.15 -14.93 -1.40
CA ALA A 19 5.31 -15.29 -0.27
C ALA A 19 4.49 -14.09 0.25
N ALA A 20 5.11 -12.93 0.39
CA ALA A 20 4.44 -11.67 0.75
C ALA A 20 3.36 -11.29 -0.28
N ALA A 21 3.68 -11.43 -1.57
CA ALA A 21 2.74 -11.17 -2.65
C ALA A 21 1.50 -12.09 -2.59
N ARG A 22 1.70 -13.39 -2.33
CA ARG A 22 0.58 -14.33 -2.14
C ARG A 22 -0.25 -14.00 -0.90
N CYS A 23 0.39 -13.61 0.20
CA CYS A 23 -0.28 -13.17 1.41
C CYS A 23 -1.21 -11.98 1.13
N LEU A 24 -0.73 -10.95 0.46
CA LEU A 24 -1.54 -9.78 0.08
C LEU A 24 -2.70 -10.17 -0.85
N ALA A 25 -2.44 -11.01 -1.86
CA ALA A 25 -3.47 -11.48 -2.79
C ALA A 25 -4.59 -12.29 -2.11
N ALA A 26 -4.25 -13.00 -1.02
CA ALA A 26 -5.20 -13.72 -0.18
C ALA A 26 -5.91 -12.79 0.85
N GLY A 27 -5.70 -11.47 0.77
CA GLY A 27 -6.28 -10.50 1.70
C GLY A 27 -5.58 -10.42 3.06
N GLY A 28 -4.37 -10.99 3.17
CA GLY A 28 -3.53 -10.87 4.35
C GLY A 28 -2.84 -9.51 4.47
N LEU A 29 -2.11 -9.33 5.58
CA LEU A 29 -1.32 -8.14 5.85
C LEU A 29 0.17 -8.46 5.79
N VAL A 30 0.97 -7.54 5.26
CA VAL A 30 2.43 -7.68 5.18
C VAL A 30 3.10 -6.45 5.75
N ALA A 31 4.01 -6.64 6.72
CA ALA A 31 4.93 -5.60 7.16
C ALA A 31 6.19 -5.61 6.29
N PHE A 32 6.58 -4.47 5.76
CA PHE A 32 7.74 -4.32 4.89
C PHE A 32 8.55 -3.07 5.21
N PRO A 33 9.87 -3.08 4.98
CA PRO A 33 10.71 -1.90 5.18
C PRO A 33 10.40 -0.83 4.13
N THR A 34 10.49 0.44 4.56
CA THR A 34 10.42 1.60 3.68
C THR A 34 11.69 2.43 3.77
N GLU A 35 11.73 3.62 3.16
CA GLU A 35 12.88 4.52 3.26
C GLU A 35 13.08 5.09 4.67
N THR A 36 12.06 4.99 5.54
CA THR A 36 12.10 5.59 6.89
C THR A 36 11.81 4.59 8.00
N VAL A 37 10.70 3.85 7.90
CA VAL A 37 10.22 2.91 8.92
C VAL A 37 9.53 1.72 8.26
N TYR A 38 9.20 0.69 9.06
CA TYR A 38 8.36 -0.39 8.55
C TYR A 38 6.93 0.09 8.29
N GLY A 39 6.40 -0.25 7.11
CA GLY A 39 5.00 -0.07 6.73
C GLY A 39 4.21 -1.35 6.90
N LEU A 40 2.91 -1.25 7.21
CA LEU A 40 1.97 -2.35 7.13
C LEU A 40 1.10 -2.16 5.90
N GLY A 41 1.07 -3.15 5.03
CA GLY A 41 0.36 -3.11 3.76
C GLY A 41 -0.73 -4.15 3.63
N ALA A 42 -1.70 -3.86 2.78
CA ALA A 42 -2.81 -4.71 2.37
C ALA A 42 -3.11 -4.51 0.88
N ASP A 43 -3.90 -5.39 0.27
CA ASP A 43 -4.42 -5.16 -1.09
C ASP A 43 -5.45 -4.02 -1.07
N ALA A 44 -5.16 -2.99 -1.83
CA ALA A 44 -5.95 -1.77 -1.93
C ALA A 44 -7.35 -1.96 -2.53
N GLY A 45 -7.52 -2.94 -3.38
CA GLY A 45 -8.80 -3.27 -3.99
C GLY A 45 -9.67 -4.16 -3.11
N ASN A 46 -9.13 -4.67 -1.99
CA ASN A 46 -9.85 -5.57 -1.09
C ASN A 46 -10.29 -4.83 0.19
N GLY A 47 -11.58 -4.47 0.25
CA GLY A 47 -12.15 -3.74 1.40
C GLY A 47 -12.01 -4.46 2.73
N GLU A 48 -12.09 -5.81 2.75
CA GLU A 48 -11.91 -6.60 3.98
C GLU A 48 -10.44 -6.58 4.46
N ALA A 49 -9.48 -6.64 3.53
CA ALA A 49 -8.07 -6.52 3.85
C ALA A 49 -7.75 -5.13 4.43
N ILE A 50 -8.38 -4.08 3.87
CA ILE A 50 -8.26 -2.72 4.40
C ILE A 50 -8.89 -2.60 5.79
N ALA A 51 -10.06 -3.19 6.04
CA ALA A 51 -10.68 -3.20 7.37
C ALA A 51 -9.77 -3.90 8.40
N ARG A 52 -9.18 -5.05 8.05
CA ARG A 52 -8.18 -5.74 8.88
C ARG A 52 -6.96 -4.87 9.17
N LEU A 53 -6.48 -4.11 8.18
CA LEU A 53 -5.35 -3.21 8.35
C LEU A 53 -5.65 -2.08 9.33
N TYR A 54 -6.84 -1.46 9.25
CA TYR A 54 -7.26 -0.45 10.23
C TYR A 54 -7.38 -1.05 11.63
N ALA A 55 -8.00 -2.22 11.76
CA ALA A 55 -8.13 -2.93 13.03
C ALA A 55 -6.76 -3.27 13.66
N ALA A 56 -5.84 -3.82 12.87
CA ALA A 56 -4.48 -4.17 13.33
C ALA A 56 -3.68 -2.94 13.80
N LYS A 57 -3.96 -1.75 13.28
CA LYS A 57 -3.29 -0.51 13.66
C LYS A 57 -4.02 0.29 14.75
N GLY A 58 -5.24 -0.09 15.12
CA GLY A 58 -6.08 0.72 15.99
C GLY A 58 -6.33 2.13 15.44
N ARG A 59 -6.32 2.27 14.09
CA ARG A 59 -6.41 3.58 13.43
C ARG A 59 -7.84 3.86 13.00
N PRO A 60 -8.34 5.11 13.23
CA PRO A 60 -9.65 5.51 12.73
C PRO A 60 -9.75 5.44 11.20
N ALA A 61 -10.87 4.91 10.69
CA ALA A 61 -11.09 4.70 9.25
C ALA A 61 -11.28 5.99 8.42
N PHE A 62 -11.40 7.15 9.07
CA PHE A 62 -11.51 8.45 8.38
C PHE A 62 -10.16 9.00 7.87
N ASN A 63 -9.04 8.34 8.16
CA ASN A 63 -7.74 8.72 7.64
C ASN A 63 -7.42 7.93 6.36
N PRO A 64 -7.44 8.54 5.16
CA PRO A 64 -7.20 7.81 3.91
C PRO A 64 -5.79 7.23 3.86
N LEU A 65 -5.65 6.18 3.06
CA LEU A 65 -4.40 5.47 2.87
C LEU A 65 -3.67 5.97 1.62
N ILE A 66 -2.34 5.75 1.59
CA ILE A 66 -1.52 6.05 0.41
C ILE A 66 -1.39 4.78 -0.42
N VAL A 67 -1.80 4.82 -1.68
CA VAL A 67 -1.63 3.72 -2.64
C VAL A 67 -0.21 3.70 -3.16
N HIS A 68 0.51 2.61 -2.94
CA HIS A 68 1.80 2.36 -3.55
C HIS A 68 1.62 1.55 -4.82
N ILE A 69 2.24 1.98 -5.89
CA ILE A 69 2.13 1.36 -7.22
C ILE A 69 3.49 1.24 -7.88
N GLY A 70 3.57 0.37 -8.89
CA GLY A 70 4.84 0.04 -9.54
C GLY A 70 5.24 0.99 -10.67
N SER A 71 4.29 1.78 -11.22
CA SER A 71 4.58 2.66 -12.37
C SER A 71 3.62 3.84 -12.48
N VAL A 72 4.05 4.87 -13.23
CA VAL A 72 3.22 6.04 -13.53
C VAL A 72 1.97 5.65 -14.33
N GLU A 73 2.07 4.67 -15.24
CA GLU A 73 0.95 4.15 -16.03
C GLU A 73 -0.13 3.55 -15.13
N SER A 74 0.28 2.86 -14.06
CA SER A 74 -0.64 2.34 -13.05
C SER A 74 -1.31 3.48 -12.27
N ALA A 75 -0.58 4.57 -11.98
CA ALA A 75 -1.15 5.76 -11.34
C ALA A 75 -2.24 6.42 -12.20
N ARG A 76 -2.00 6.54 -13.51
CA ARG A 76 -2.96 7.11 -14.46
C ARG A 76 -4.25 6.30 -14.58
N ARG A 77 -4.25 5.04 -14.22
CA ARG A 77 -5.48 4.23 -14.14
C ARG A 77 -6.32 4.55 -12.90
N LEU A 78 -5.69 4.98 -11.81
CA LEU A 78 -6.36 5.27 -10.54
C LEU A 78 -6.79 6.73 -10.44
N ALA A 79 -5.99 7.65 -10.93
CA ALA A 79 -6.15 9.08 -10.72
C ALA A 79 -6.15 9.89 -12.04
N ARG A 80 -6.77 11.07 -12.00
CA ARG A 80 -6.71 12.06 -13.08
C ARG A 80 -5.48 12.93 -12.88
N PHE A 81 -4.59 12.92 -13.87
CA PHE A 81 -3.40 13.78 -13.90
C PHE A 81 -3.70 15.08 -14.63
N ASP A 82 -3.35 16.19 -14.02
CA ASP A 82 -3.22 17.49 -14.69
C ASP A 82 -1.77 17.75 -15.09
N ALA A 83 -1.51 18.87 -15.73
CA ALA A 83 -0.18 19.24 -16.20
C ALA A 83 0.85 19.41 -15.05
N VAL A 84 0.40 19.77 -13.85
CA VAL A 84 1.27 19.91 -12.68
C VAL A 84 1.62 18.55 -12.12
N ALA A 85 0.62 17.65 -11.97
CA ALA A 85 0.83 16.29 -11.52
C ALA A 85 1.78 15.51 -12.45
N GLU A 86 1.66 15.69 -13.78
CA GLU A 86 2.57 15.07 -14.75
C GLU A 86 4.01 15.55 -14.57
N LYS A 87 4.24 16.84 -14.41
CA LYS A 87 5.59 17.42 -14.16
C LYS A 87 6.18 16.91 -12.85
N LEU A 88 5.39 16.88 -11.78
CA LEU A 88 5.84 16.40 -10.47
C LEU A 88 6.14 14.89 -10.50
N ALA A 89 5.30 14.10 -11.14
CA ALA A 89 5.54 12.67 -11.31
C ALA A 89 6.82 12.39 -12.10
N ALA A 90 7.02 13.10 -13.21
CA ALA A 90 8.23 12.97 -14.04
C ALA A 90 9.52 13.37 -13.29
N ALA A 91 9.45 14.38 -12.41
CA ALA A 91 10.61 14.86 -11.67
C ALA A 91 10.94 14.02 -10.42
N PHE A 92 9.93 13.45 -9.75
CA PHE A 92 10.10 12.89 -8.40
C PHE A 92 9.75 11.40 -8.27
N TRP A 93 9.18 10.77 -9.29
CA TRP A 93 8.89 9.34 -9.28
C TRP A 93 9.83 8.54 -10.19
N PRO A 94 10.29 7.39 -9.70
CA PRO A 94 10.10 6.75 -8.40
C PRO A 94 10.76 7.54 -7.26
N GLY A 95 10.04 7.73 -6.15
CA GLY A 95 10.56 8.47 -5.01
C GLY A 95 9.56 8.67 -3.85
N PRO A 96 9.93 9.51 -2.87
CA PRO A 96 9.15 9.71 -1.65
C PRO A 96 7.92 10.60 -1.84
N LEU A 97 7.73 11.22 -3.00
CA LEU A 97 6.59 12.10 -3.26
C LEU A 97 5.28 11.31 -3.31
N THR A 98 4.28 11.76 -2.57
CA THR A 98 2.88 11.32 -2.69
C THR A 98 2.07 12.43 -3.34
N LEU A 99 1.35 12.11 -4.41
CA LEU A 99 0.40 13.01 -5.06
C LEU A 99 -1.02 12.65 -4.63
N VAL A 100 -1.81 13.64 -4.25
CA VAL A 100 -3.24 13.50 -3.98
C VAL A 100 -3.97 14.10 -5.18
N MET A 101 -4.73 13.26 -5.87
CA MET A 101 -5.37 13.62 -7.14
C MET A 101 -6.82 13.12 -7.17
N PRO A 102 -7.71 13.74 -7.97
CA PRO A 102 -9.07 13.23 -8.17
C PRO A 102 -9.04 11.77 -8.67
N LYS A 103 -9.85 10.90 -8.08
CA LYS A 103 -9.98 9.52 -8.55
C LYS A 103 -10.59 9.46 -9.96
N ARG A 104 -10.18 8.48 -10.76
CA ARG A 104 -10.84 8.23 -12.06
C ARG A 104 -12.15 7.46 -11.86
N PRO A 105 -13.13 7.63 -12.75
CA PRO A 105 -14.22 6.68 -12.87
C PRO A 105 -13.67 5.26 -13.11
N GLY A 106 -14.18 4.28 -12.38
CA GLY A 106 -13.67 2.91 -12.44
C GLY A 106 -12.33 2.67 -11.71
N CYS A 107 -11.92 3.61 -10.85
CA CYS A 107 -10.83 3.37 -9.91
C CYS A 107 -11.15 2.16 -9.03
N ASP A 108 -10.32 1.12 -9.11
CA ASP A 108 -10.53 -0.16 -8.43
C ASP A 108 -9.98 -0.21 -6.99
N VAL A 109 -9.77 0.96 -6.39
CA VAL A 109 -9.38 1.12 -4.99
C VAL A 109 -10.65 1.08 -4.12
N ALA A 110 -10.62 0.29 -3.05
CA ALA A 110 -11.75 0.18 -2.13
C ALA A 110 -12.07 1.53 -1.46
N ASP A 111 -13.36 1.91 -1.40
CA ASP A 111 -13.80 3.19 -0.82
C ASP A 111 -13.35 3.37 0.63
N LEU A 112 -13.30 2.29 1.42
CA LEU A 112 -12.78 2.33 2.79
C LEU A 112 -11.35 2.85 2.85
N ALA A 113 -10.55 2.57 1.86
CA ALA A 113 -9.18 3.01 1.77
C ALA A 113 -9.05 4.49 1.41
N LEU A 114 -10.02 5.02 0.71
CA LEU A 114 -10.14 6.43 0.36
C LEU A 114 -10.83 7.25 1.46
N ALA A 115 -11.32 6.60 2.52
CA ALA A 115 -12.13 7.22 3.57
C ALA A 115 -13.37 7.97 3.00
N GLY A 116 -13.96 7.44 1.92
CA GLY A 116 -15.09 8.04 1.22
C GLY A 116 -14.78 9.29 0.38
N LEU A 117 -13.50 9.64 0.19
CA LEU A 117 -13.10 10.81 -0.58
C LEU A 117 -13.12 10.54 -2.09
N ASP A 118 -13.35 11.59 -2.88
CA ASP A 118 -13.25 11.58 -4.35
C ASP A 118 -11.80 11.77 -4.86
N SER A 119 -10.84 11.68 -3.96
CA SER A 119 -9.41 11.76 -4.25
C SER A 119 -8.68 10.50 -3.81
N VAL A 120 -7.56 10.22 -4.48
CA VAL A 120 -6.67 9.12 -4.16
C VAL A 120 -5.25 9.65 -3.96
N ALA A 121 -4.61 9.23 -2.87
CA ALA A 121 -3.20 9.51 -2.60
C ALA A 121 -2.36 8.39 -3.22
N VAL A 122 -1.47 8.72 -4.15
CA VAL A 122 -0.68 7.76 -4.93
C VAL A 122 0.81 8.04 -4.78
N ARG A 123 1.60 6.99 -4.71
CA ARG A 123 3.07 7.07 -4.70
C ARG A 123 3.66 5.93 -5.51
N VAL A 124 4.71 6.25 -6.28
CA VAL A 124 5.60 5.26 -6.90
C VAL A 124 6.89 5.21 -6.07
N PRO A 125 7.06 4.23 -5.16
CA PRO A 125 8.22 4.18 -4.29
C PRO A 125 9.47 3.78 -5.07
N ARG A 126 10.64 4.25 -4.63
CA ARG A 126 11.92 3.76 -5.11
C ARG A 126 12.20 2.42 -4.44
N THR A 127 11.94 1.31 -5.14
CA THR A 127 12.26 -0.02 -4.62
C THR A 127 13.75 -0.30 -4.78
N ARG A 128 14.41 -0.72 -3.69
CA ARG A 128 15.81 -1.20 -3.74
C ARG A 128 15.92 -2.59 -4.36
N SER A 129 14.86 -3.35 -4.44
CA SER A 129 14.85 -4.66 -5.08
C SER A 129 14.64 -4.51 -6.58
N ARG A 130 15.62 -4.94 -7.37
CA ARG A 130 15.62 -4.87 -8.85
C ARG A 130 14.64 -5.84 -9.52
N LYS A 131 13.79 -6.53 -8.79
CA LYS A 131 12.79 -7.46 -9.37
C LYS A 131 11.41 -7.07 -8.87
N PRO A 132 10.47 -6.69 -9.76
CA PRO A 132 9.10 -6.44 -9.38
C PRO A 132 8.46 -7.77 -8.92
N CYS A 133 7.86 -7.77 -7.73
CA CYS A 133 6.82 -8.74 -7.45
C CYS A 133 5.80 -8.62 -8.56
N SER A 134 5.53 -9.68 -9.30
CA SER A 134 4.56 -9.83 -10.39
C SER A 134 3.82 -8.55 -10.84
N PRO A 135 3.73 -8.24 -12.15
CA PRO A 135 3.11 -7.00 -12.66
C PRO A 135 1.68 -6.76 -12.17
N ARG A 136 0.99 -7.80 -11.72
CA ARG A 136 -0.38 -7.71 -11.19
C ARG A 136 -0.46 -7.30 -9.72
N LEU A 137 0.56 -7.57 -8.90
CA LEU A 137 0.59 -7.20 -7.48
C LEU A 137 1.40 -5.94 -7.20
N ALA A 138 2.39 -5.59 -7.99
CA ALA A 138 3.12 -4.33 -7.88
C ALA A 138 2.22 -3.09 -8.01
N ALA A 139 0.98 -3.28 -8.47
CA ALA A 139 0.02 -2.21 -8.70
C ALA A 139 -0.78 -1.79 -7.45
N ARG A 140 -0.69 -2.49 -6.31
CA ARG A 140 -1.66 -2.31 -5.22
C ARG A 140 -1.10 -2.33 -3.81
N TRP A 141 0.09 -1.77 -3.58
CA TRP A 141 0.70 -1.70 -2.25
C TRP A 141 0.26 -0.46 -1.50
N TRP A 142 -0.02 -0.59 -0.19
CA TRP A 142 -0.46 0.49 0.68
C TRP A 142 0.57 0.81 1.74
N HIS A 143 0.87 2.10 1.90
CA HIS A 143 1.74 2.60 2.95
C HIS A 143 0.97 3.54 3.89
N LEU A 144 0.98 3.22 5.17
CA LEU A 144 0.53 4.13 6.21
C LEU A 144 1.72 4.96 6.68
N ARG A 145 1.60 6.28 6.68
CA ARG A 145 2.54 7.13 7.41
C ARG A 145 2.53 6.69 8.88
N PRO A 146 3.68 6.39 9.49
CA PRO A 146 3.76 6.15 10.91
C PRO A 146 3.67 7.48 11.64
N THR A 147 2.57 7.71 12.31
CA THR A 147 2.50 8.71 13.39
C THR A 147 2.77 8.07 14.74
N VAL A 148 3.02 6.77 14.79
CA VAL A 148 3.41 6.04 16.01
C VAL A 148 4.33 4.89 15.59
N PRO A 149 5.46 4.63 16.28
CA PRO A 149 6.23 3.43 16.06
C PRO A 149 5.36 2.23 16.43
N ALA A 150 4.94 1.47 15.43
CA ALA A 150 4.21 0.23 15.65
C ALA A 150 5.19 -0.85 16.10
N MET A 151 5.59 -0.83 17.36
CA MET A 151 5.98 -2.04 18.06
C MET A 151 4.70 -2.87 18.24
N TYR A 152 4.59 -3.96 17.49
CA TYR A 152 3.60 -4.97 17.75
C TYR A 152 3.97 -5.64 19.10
N ARG A 153 3.32 -5.21 20.19
CA ARG A 153 3.25 -6.01 21.41
C ARG A 153 2.18 -7.09 21.20
N ARG A 154 2.57 -8.36 21.34
CA ARG A 154 1.62 -9.43 21.56
C ARG A 154 0.72 -9.03 22.73
N PRO A 155 -0.61 -9.22 22.64
CA PRO A 155 -1.42 -9.33 23.85
C PRO A 155 -1.00 -10.58 24.60
N ALA A 156 -0.89 -10.47 25.92
CA ALA A 156 -0.62 -11.58 26.83
C ALA A 156 -1.75 -12.60 26.81
#